data_d34fe92e438d5a4dc8791fd2d761ed96
#
_entry.id   d34fe92e438d5a4dc8791fd2d761ed96
#
_cell.length_a   1.000
_cell.length_b   1.000
_cell.length_c   1.000
_cell.angle_alpha   90.00
_cell.angle_beta   90.00
_cell.angle_gamma   90.00
#
_symmetry.space_group_name_H-M   'P 1'
#
loop_
_entity.id
_entity.type
_entity.pdbx_description
1 polymer ?
#
loop_
_entity_poly.entity_id
_entity_poly.type
_entity_poly.pdbx_seq_one_letter_code
_entity_poly.pdbx_strand_id
1 'polypeptide(L)'
;MSVYQSIRRTIVGALAVLAVTALALTVGPALAADPVFPTSSRVGLVPPAGFVPSTRFAGFENQQANAAILLLTMPNEAYAEVEKNFTNEALKSLGIEVVTREAMTFKDGKGVFVAGPMEQAGSKRYESRMIANLSGVTALVSVQMLDSSRATVTDAMVMDALKTLAVRPQVPEAERLAILPYKVGELSGFHVVISSHDGTAVLTLGPKDATEKVEQPFVLMSVVTGEAPKPDERDKIARQAFGSAPGIKDIKITRSEPLRIGQSQGHEIIADAKDATSNVDVTAVQWLRFGTNAHLKIFAIAKKSDWNAVYPKLRAIRDSIEPRS
;
A
#
# COMPACT_ATOMS: atom_id res chain seq x y z
N MET A 1 84.69 3.48 -20.24
CA MET A 1 83.66 3.55 -19.17
C MET A 1 82.76 4.76 -19.40
N SER A 2 81.85 4.80 -20.34
CA SER A 2 80.97 5.95 -20.47
C SER A 2 79.68 5.74 -21.30
N VAL A 3 79.45 4.61 -21.89
CA VAL A 3 78.29 4.41 -22.77
C VAL A 3 77.17 3.59 -22.08
N TYR A 4 77.52 2.79 -21.07
CA TYR A 4 76.59 1.90 -20.38
C TYR A 4 75.77 2.54 -19.28
N GLN A 5 76.14 3.72 -18.79
CA GLN A 5 75.35 4.45 -17.75
C GLN A 5 74.29 5.38 -18.32
N SER A 6 74.36 5.74 -19.58
CA SER A 6 73.39 6.61 -20.24
C SER A 6 72.08 5.87 -20.60
N ILE A 7 72.19 4.58 -20.96
CA ILE A 7 71.03 3.76 -21.40
C ILE A 7 70.12 3.35 -20.23
N ARG A 8 70.65 3.18 -19.02
CA ARG A 8 69.85 2.83 -17.83
C ARG A 8 68.99 3.94 -17.29
N ARG A 9 69.39 5.20 -17.49
CA ARG A 9 68.59 6.36 -17.00
C ARG A 9 67.42 6.67 -17.92
N THR A 10 67.45 6.34 -19.17
CA THR A 10 66.38 6.62 -20.14
C THR A 10 65.26 5.58 -20.07
N ILE A 11 65.55 4.32 -19.69
CA ILE A 11 64.58 3.24 -19.59
C ILE A 11 63.76 3.33 -18.28
N VAL A 12 64.36 3.82 -17.18
CA VAL A 12 63.68 3.99 -15.89
C VAL A 12 62.73 5.19 -15.92
N GLY A 13 63.04 6.23 -16.69
CA GLY A 13 62.17 7.38 -16.88
C GLY A 13 60.91 7.09 -17.73
N ALA A 14 61.02 6.20 -18.71
CA ALA A 14 59.90 5.85 -19.59
C ALA A 14 58.88 4.89 -18.94
N LEU A 15 59.31 4.04 -18.02
CA LEU A 15 58.45 3.13 -17.26
C LEU A 15 57.68 3.83 -16.12
N ALA A 16 58.19 4.91 -15.56
CA ALA A 16 57.52 5.67 -14.51
C ALA A 16 56.39 6.57 -15.06
N VAL A 17 56.46 7.01 -16.31
CA VAL A 17 55.40 7.82 -16.95
C VAL A 17 54.25 6.97 -17.47
N LEU A 18 54.45 5.70 -17.82
CA LEU A 18 53.41 4.78 -18.24
C LEU A 18 52.60 4.22 -17.05
N ALA A 19 53.14 4.24 -15.83
CA ALA A 19 52.43 3.74 -14.64
C ALA A 19 51.44 4.75 -14.02
N VAL A 20 51.57 6.05 -14.34
CA VAL A 20 50.66 7.11 -13.83
C VAL A 20 49.45 7.33 -14.71
N THR A 21 49.48 6.92 -15.99
CA THR A 21 48.36 7.08 -16.93
C THR A 21 47.39 5.89 -16.95
N ALA A 22 47.64 4.81 -16.23
CA ALA A 22 46.77 3.62 -16.19
C ALA A 22 45.81 3.61 -14.98
N LEU A 23 45.83 4.63 -14.12
CA LEU A 23 44.97 4.69 -12.92
C LEU A 23 43.80 5.71 -13.06
N ALA A 24 43.55 6.20 -14.26
CA ALA A 24 42.39 7.01 -14.55
C ALA A 24 41.46 6.25 -15.49
N LEU A 25 40.22 6.05 -15.04
CA LEU A 25 39.07 5.60 -15.82
C LEU A 25 38.66 4.13 -15.66
N THR A 26 38.35 3.73 -14.43
CA THR A 26 37.21 2.83 -14.24
C THR A 26 36.14 3.56 -13.44
N VAL A 27 35.62 4.67 -13.94
CA VAL A 27 34.27 5.07 -13.61
C VAL A 27 33.37 4.08 -14.36
N GLY A 28 33.15 2.93 -13.75
CA GLY A 28 32.08 2.05 -14.19
C GLY A 28 30.78 2.89 -14.26
N PRO A 29 29.86 2.61 -15.20
CA PRO A 29 28.58 3.27 -15.19
C PRO A 29 27.99 3.08 -13.79
N ALA A 30 27.73 4.17 -13.09
CA ALA A 30 26.97 4.14 -11.86
C ALA A 30 25.62 3.51 -12.26
N LEU A 31 25.42 2.23 -11.89
CA LEU A 31 24.13 1.58 -12.07
C LEU A 31 23.14 2.46 -11.32
N ALA A 32 22.24 3.08 -12.07
CA ALA A 32 21.13 3.83 -11.45
C ALA A 32 20.45 2.86 -10.48
N ALA A 33 20.35 3.24 -9.23
CA ALA A 33 19.70 2.41 -8.23
C ALA A 33 18.25 2.15 -8.65
N ASP A 34 17.78 0.91 -8.49
CA ASP A 34 16.41 0.55 -8.84
C ASP A 34 15.42 1.18 -7.85
N PRO A 35 14.24 1.61 -8.33
CA PRO A 35 13.18 2.10 -7.45
C PRO A 35 12.74 1.04 -6.43
N VAL A 36 12.66 1.43 -5.18
CA VAL A 36 12.12 0.62 -4.09
C VAL A 36 10.64 0.90 -3.95
N PHE A 37 9.81 -0.14 -3.91
CA PHE A 37 8.38 -0.03 -3.72
C PHE A 37 8.04 -0.36 -2.26
N PRO A 38 7.51 0.58 -1.48
CA PRO A 38 7.00 0.28 -0.14
C PRO A 38 5.89 -0.76 -0.19
N THR A 39 5.73 -1.50 0.91
CA THR A 39 4.70 -2.55 1.02
C THR A 39 3.33 -2.01 0.62
N SER A 40 2.63 -2.74 -0.24
CA SER A 40 1.31 -2.40 -0.78
C SER A 40 1.22 -1.13 -1.64
N SER A 41 2.33 -0.50 -2.00
CA SER A 41 2.33 0.66 -2.90
C SER A 41 2.55 0.26 -4.35
N ARG A 42 1.76 0.82 -5.28
CA ARG A 42 2.04 0.76 -6.73
C ARG A 42 3.14 1.71 -7.16
N VAL A 43 3.44 2.70 -6.32
CA VAL A 43 4.43 3.74 -6.59
C VAL A 43 5.67 3.49 -5.74
N GLY A 44 6.84 3.60 -6.34
CA GLY A 44 8.13 3.49 -5.69
C GLY A 44 9.09 4.56 -6.20
N LEU A 45 10.18 4.75 -5.50
CA LEU A 45 11.28 5.65 -5.88
C LEU A 45 12.61 5.14 -5.33
N VAL A 46 13.71 5.71 -5.79
CA VAL A 46 15.02 5.50 -5.15
C VAL A 46 15.07 6.39 -3.90
N PRO A 47 14.99 5.81 -2.69
CA PRO A 47 14.96 6.61 -1.48
C PRO A 47 16.27 7.37 -1.28
N PRO A 48 16.23 8.61 -0.77
CA PRO A 48 17.44 9.34 -0.41
C PRO A 48 18.25 8.59 0.65
N ALA A 49 19.55 8.87 0.73
CA ALA A 49 20.42 8.26 1.74
C ALA A 49 19.83 8.43 3.15
N GLY A 50 19.84 7.37 3.94
CA GLY A 50 19.30 7.33 5.31
C GLY A 50 17.78 7.10 5.40
N PHE A 51 17.07 7.03 4.28
CA PHE A 51 15.66 6.64 4.28
C PHE A 51 15.51 5.13 4.07
N VAL A 52 14.62 4.53 4.82
CA VAL A 52 14.24 3.11 4.72
C VAL A 52 12.73 2.97 4.52
N PRO A 53 12.23 1.89 3.88
CA PRO A 53 10.80 1.65 3.79
C PRO A 53 10.14 1.65 5.17
N SER A 54 9.03 2.40 5.31
CA SER A 54 8.28 2.44 6.56
C SER A 54 7.42 1.18 6.72
N THR A 55 7.31 0.71 7.96
CA THR A 55 6.37 -0.35 8.35
C THR A 55 5.02 0.19 8.80
N ARG A 56 4.87 1.52 8.91
CA ARG A 56 3.69 2.19 9.46
C ARG A 56 2.79 2.80 8.39
N PHE A 57 3.35 3.11 7.22
CA PHE A 57 2.65 3.74 6.11
C PHE A 57 3.32 3.39 4.77
N ALA A 58 2.61 3.57 3.68
CA ALA A 58 3.19 3.43 2.34
C ALA A 58 4.16 4.59 2.07
N GLY A 59 5.47 4.31 2.16
CA GLY A 59 6.51 5.33 2.00
C GLY A 59 7.83 4.95 2.67
N PHE A 60 8.61 5.98 2.97
CA PHE A 60 9.95 5.84 3.54
C PHE A 60 10.10 6.77 4.73
N GLU A 61 10.91 6.40 5.69
CA GLU A 61 11.21 7.22 6.87
C GLU A 61 12.71 7.29 7.14
N ASN A 62 13.14 8.45 7.63
CA ASN A 62 14.45 8.67 8.22
C ASN A 62 14.23 9.16 9.66
N GLN A 63 14.35 8.24 10.62
CA GLN A 63 14.08 8.52 12.02
C GLN A 63 15.11 9.51 12.61
N GLN A 64 16.37 9.45 12.17
CA GLN A 64 17.43 10.35 12.66
C GLN A 64 17.18 11.79 12.23
N ALA A 65 16.68 11.99 11.02
CA ALA A 65 16.35 13.30 10.47
C ALA A 65 14.90 13.73 10.79
N ASN A 66 14.08 12.93 11.48
CA ASN A 66 12.65 13.19 11.65
C ASN A 66 11.96 13.54 10.33
N ALA A 67 12.28 12.78 9.30
CA ALA A 67 11.77 13.01 7.95
C ALA A 67 11.01 11.76 7.42
N ALA A 68 9.97 12.00 6.64
CA ALA A 68 9.14 10.96 6.04
C ALA A 68 8.77 11.31 4.60
N ILE A 69 8.71 10.30 3.74
CA ILE A 69 8.19 10.38 2.36
C ILE A 69 6.97 9.48 2.31
N LEU A 70 5.78 10.06 2.14
CA LEU A 70 4.52 9.34 2.03
C LEU A 70 4.14 9.21 0.56
N LEU A 71 3.69 8.03 0.15
CA LEU A 71 3.25 7.72 -1.20
C LEU A 71 1.78 7.33 -1.19
N LEU A 72 0.96 8.05 -1.93
CA LEU A 72 -0.45 7.73 -2.14
C LEU A 72 -0.71 7.51 -3.63
N THR A 73 -1.51 6.51 -3.95
CA THR A 73 -1.91 6.21 -5.33
C THR A 73 -3.42 6.32 -5.44
N MET A 74 -3.88 7.01 -6.47
CA MET A 74 -5.29 7.17 -6.83
C MET A 74 -5.51 6.71 -8.28
N PRO A 75 -6.76 6.45 -8.70
CA PRO A 75 -7.08 6.21 -10.10
C PRO A 75 -6.60 7.36 -11.00
N ASN A 76 -6.30 7.06 -12.26
CA ASN A 76 -5.79 8.04 -13.24
C ASN A 76 -6.74 9.23 -13.41
N GLU A 77 -8.04 8.96 -13.36
CA GLU A 77 -9.12 9.95 -13.53
C GLU A 77 -9.09 11.04 -12.45
N ALA A 78 -8.54 10.73 -11.28
CA ALA A 78 -8.43 11.69 -10.18
C ALA A 78 -7.43 12.83 -10.47
N TYR A 79 -6.49 12.65 -11.40
CA TYR A 79 -5.43 13.63 -11.65
C TYR A 79 -5.96 15.03 -11.97
N ALA A 80 -6.93 15.12 -12.88
CA ALA A 80 -7.46 16.42 -13.32
C ALA A 80 -8.12 17.20 -12.17
N GLU A 81 -8.82 16.52 -11.27
CA GLU A 81 -9.43 17.15 -10.11
C GLU A 81 -8.39 17.54 -9.06
N VAL A 82 -7.43 16.65 -8.79
CA VAL A 82 -6.33 16.95 -7.85
C VAL A 82 -5.48 18.10 -8.37
N GLU A 83 -5.11 18.12 -9.65
CA GLU A 83 -4.31 19.20 -10.28
C GLU A 83 -5.04 20.56 -10.18
N LYS A 84 -6.35 20.57 -10.43
CA LYS A 84 -7.18 21.78 -10.32
C LYS A 84 -7.18 22.35 -8.90
N ASN A 85 -7.15 21.49 -7.89
CA ASN A 85 -7.15 21.86 -6.48
C ASN A 85 -5.74 22.01 -5.89
N PHE A 86 -4.68 21.78 -6.68
CA PHE A 86 -3.29 21.88 -6.24
C PHE A 86 -2.74 23.31 -6.46
N THR A 87 -3.51 24.31 -6.02
CA THR A 87 -3.15 25.75 -6.14
C THR A 87 -2.41 26.23 -4.90
N ASN A 88 -1.72 27.39 -5.02
CA ASN A 88 -1.01 27.96 -3.88
C ASN A 88 -1.98 28.37 -2.77
N GLU A 89 -3.19 28.82 -3.10
CA GLU A 89 -4.25 29.20 -2.17
C GLU A 89 -4.75 27.97 -1.38
N ALA A 90 -5.01 26.86 -2.09
CA ALA A 90 -5.43 25.62 -1.46
C ALA A 90 -4.33 25.07 -0.54
N LEU A 91 -3.07 25.09 -0.97
CA LEU A 91 -1.94 24.64 -0.16
C LEU A 91 -1.70 25.54 1.05
N LYS A 92 -1.89 26.85 0.92
CA LYS A 92 -1.84 27.81 2.03
C LYS A 92 -2.94 27.52 3.07
N SER A 93 -4.13 27.15 2.63
CA SER A 93 -5.21 26.76 3.57
C SER A 93 -4.88 25.48 4.35
N LEU A 94 -3.97 24.65 3.83
CA LEU A 94 -3.41 23.47 4.52
C LEU A 94 -2.15 23.81 5.34
N GLY A 95 -1.78 25.09 5.44
CA GLY A 95 -0.65 25.57 6.23
C GLY A 95 0.69 25.60 5.49
N ILE A 96 0.72 25.30 4.20
CA ILE A 96 1.97 25.27 3.41
C ILE A 96 2.13 26.62 2.68
N GLU A 97 3.18 27.37 3.03
CA GLU A 97 3.56 28.58 2.30
C GLU A 97 4.46 28.22 1.12
N VAL A 98 3.89 28.13 -0.08
CA VAL A 98 4.60 27.67 -1.27
C VAL A 98 5.69 28.66 -1.67
N VAL A 99 6.95 28.25 -1.56
CA VAL A 99 8.14 29.02 -1.97
C VAL A 99 8.76 28.47 -3.26
N THR A 100 8.50 27.21 -3.57
CA THR A 100 8.94 26.56 -4.81
C THR A 100 7.75 25.90 -5.49
N ARG A 101 7.62 26.11 -6.81
CA ARG A 101 6.67 25.38 -7.66
C ARG A 101 7.33 25.10 -9.00
N GLU A 102 7.40 23.81 -9.34
CA GLU A 102 8.08 23.34 -10.56
C GLU A 102 7.23 22.31 -11.29
N ALA A 103 7.19 22.39 -12.62
CA ALA A 103 6.67 21.32 -13.46
C ALA A 103 7.70 20.20 -13.54
N MET A 104 7.25 18.96 -13.40
CA MET A 104 8.09 17.77 -13.52
C MET A 104 7.67 16.95 -14.73
N THR A 105 8.67 16.43 -15.44
CA THR A 105 8.47 15.52 -16.58
C THR A 105 9.09 14.18 -16.25
N PHE A 106 8.32 13.13 -16.47
CA PHE A 106 8.74 11.72 -16.31
C PHE A 106 8.71 11.04 -17.68
N LYS A 107 9.35 9.88 -17.78
CA LYS A 107 9.32 9.09 -19.03
C LYS A 107 7.88 8.82 -19.50
N ASP A 108 6.98 8.49 -18.58
CA ASP A 108 5.61 8.07 -18.87
C ASP A 108 4.57 8.99 -18.21
N GLY A 109 4.89 10.30 -18.08
CA GLY A 109 3.95 11.21 -17.46
C GLY A 109 4.50 12.59 -17.11
N LYS A 110 3.69 13.33 -16.39
CA LYS A 110 3.99 14.69 -15.92
C LYS A 110 3.51 14.88 -14.47
N GLY A 111 4.06 15.90 -13.82
CA GLY A 111 3.65 16.25 -12.48
C GLY A 111 3.94 17.70 -12.13
N VAL A 112 3.52 18.09 -10.95
CA VAL A 112 3.80 19.39 -10.35
C VAL A 112 4.35 19.16 -8.95
N PHE A 113 5.52 19.75 -8.71
CA PHE A 113 6.19 19.78 -7.41
C PHE A 113 5.97 21.14 -6.76
N VAL A 114 5.76 21.13 -5.45
CA VAL A 114 5.72 22.33 -4.61
C VAL A 114 6.47 22.08 -3.31
N ALA A 115 7.07 23.11 -2.73
CA ALA A 115 7.71 23.03 -1.44
C ALA A 115 7.61 24.36 -0.69
N GLY A 116 7.60 24.28 0.64
CA GLY A 116 7.59 25.46 1.48
C GLY A 116 7.53 25.15 2.97
N PRO A 117 7.75 26.18 3.80
CA PRO A 117 7.59 26.09 5.23
C PRO A 117 6.12 25.84 5.60
N MET A 118 5.93 25.14 6.71
CA MET A 118 4.64 24.82 7.30
C MET A 118 4.73 24.96 8.81
N GLU A 119 3.73 25.56 9.42
CA GLU A 119 3.61 25.56 10.88
C GLU A 119 2.47 24.59 11.28
N GLN A 120 2.80 23.63 12.12
CA GLN A 120 1.85 22.66 12.62
C GLN A 120 2.01 22.47 14.12
N ALA A 121 0.96 22.75 14.88
CA ALA A 121 0.96 22.63 16.34
C ALA A 121 2.15 23.32 17.04
N GLY A 122 2.54 24.52 16.57
CA GLY A 122 3.66 25.29 17.11
C GLY A 122 5.04 24.78 16.69
N SER A 123 5.14 23.77 15.85
CA SER A 123 6.40 23.25 15.32
C SER A 123 6.63 23.77 13.89
N LYS A 124 7.83 24.31 13.65
CA LYS A 124 8.27 24.69 12.31
C LYS A 124 8.66 23.46 11.52
N ARG A 125 7.96 23.21 10.44
CA ARG A 125 8.17 22.11 9.51
C ARG A 125 8.48 22.62 8.12
N TYR A 126 8.97 21.74 7.29
CA TYR A 126 9.10 21.96 5.85
C TYR A 126 8.42 20.81 5.12
N GLU A 127 7.58 21.14 4.18
CA GLU A 127 6.84 20.16 3.42
C GLU A 127 7.05 20.34 1.94
N SER A 128 7.32 19.24 1.25
CA SER A 128 7.32 19.18 -0.20
C SER A 128 6.20 18.24 -0.64
N ARG A 129 5.44 18.64 -1.64
CA ARG A 129 4.39 17.81 -2.25
C ARG A 129 4.58 17.71 -3.74
N MET A 130 4.23 16.57 -4.28
CA MET A 130 4.19 16.35 -5.70
C MET A 130 2.92 15.58 -6.06
N ILE A 131 2.24 16.06 -7.09
CA ILE A 131 1.23 15.27 -7.80
C ILE A 131 1.80 14.89 -9.15
N ALA A 132 1.56 13.65 -9.58
CA ALA A 132 2.01 13.18 -10.88
C ALA A 132 1.00 12.24 -11.52
N ASN A 133 0.80 12.38 -12.83
CA ASN A 133 0.11 11.41 -13.64
C ASN A 133 1.16 10.52 -14.29
N LEU A 134 1.21 9.26 -13.91
CA LEU A 134 2.23 8.30 -14.33
C LEU A 134 1.59 6.96 -14.67
N SER A 135 1.84 6.44 -15.88
CA SER A 135 1.50 5.04 -16.25
C SER A 135 0.11 4.59 -15.78
N GLY A 136 -0.92 5.44 -15.95
CA GLY A 136 -2.30 5.12 -15.60
C GLY A 136 -2.65 5.21 -14.12
N VAL A 137 -1.86 5.92 -13.32
CA VAL A 137 -2.19 6.26 -11.93
C VAL A 137 -1.92 7.73 -11.64
N THR A 138 -2.65 8.28 -10.70
CA THR A 138 -2.33 9.56 -10.05
C THR A 138 -1.55 9.27 -8.79
N ALA A 139 -0.29 9.72 -8.75
CA ALA A 139 0.56 9.63 -7.58
C ALA A 139 0.54 10.96 -6.82
N LEU A 140 0.37 10.88 -5.50
CA LEU A 140 0.61 11.99 -4.59
C LEU A 140 1.77 11.61 -3.66
N VAL A 141 2.81 12.42 -3.66
CA VAL A 141 3.97 12.27 -2.78
C VAL A 141 4.02 13.45 -1.82
N SER A 142 4.17 13.17 -0.53
CA SER A 142 4.38 14.19 0.51
C SER A 142 5.68 13.89 1.25
N VAL A 143 6.60 14.85 1.26
CA VAL A 143 7.85 14.77 2.02
C VAL A 143 7.74 15.75 3.19
N GLN A 144 7.80 15.23 4.39
CA GLN A 144 7.60 15.98 5.63
C GLN A 144 8.84 15.88 6.51
N MET A 145 9.31 17.02 7.03
CA MET A 145 10.45 17.07 7.93
C MET A 145 10.35 18.27 8.89
N LEU A 146 11.13 18.24 9.96
CA LEU A 146 11.38 19.45 10.73
C LEU A 146 12.21 20.43 9.90
N ASP A 147 11.97 21.75 10.05
CA ASP A 147 12.73 22.76 9.32
C ASP A 147 14.24 22.63 9.58
N SER A 148 14.63 22.30 10.80
CA SER A 148 16.05 22.03 11.17
C SER A 148 16.67 20.84 10.43
N SER A 149 15.88 19.90 9.91
CA SER A 149 16.36 18.71 9.22
C SER A 149 16.78 18.99 7.76
N ARG A 150 16.44 20.15 7.20
CA ARG A 150 16.81 20.57 5.84
C ARG A 150 18.33 20.64 5.61
N ALA A 151 19.12 20.80 6.69
CA ALA A 151 20.57 20.74 6.59
C ALA A 151 21.08 19.33 6.22
N THR A 152 20.32 18.29 6.58
CA THR A 152 20.67 16.88 6.31
C THR A 152 19.89 16.31 5.14
N VAL A 153 18.59 16.65 5.03
CA VAL A 153 17.71 16.25 3.94
C VAL A 153 17.48 17.48 3.05
N THR A 154 18.34 17.67 2.08
CA THR A 154 18.31 18.87 1.23
C THR A 154 17.22 18.78 0.16
N ASP A 155 16.78 19.94 -0.35
CA ASP A 155 15.81 20.02 -1.45
C ASP A 155 16.31 19.29 -2.71
N ALA A 156 17.62 19.30 -2.96
CA ALA A 156 18.24 18.57 -4.06
C ALA A 156 18.08 17.03 -3.89
N MET A 157 18.35 16.50 -2.69
CA MET A 157 18.17 15.08 -2.42
C MET A 157 16.71 14.64 -2.59
N VAL A 158 15.77 15.47 -2.13
CA VAL A 158 14.33 15.21 -2.30
C VAL A 158 13.97 15.22 -3.78
N MET A 159 14.39 16.24 -4.52
CA MET A 159 14.10 16.38 -5.94
C MET A 159 14.69 15.23 -6.76
N ASP A 160 15.92 14.82 -6.47
CA ASP A 160 16.57 13.70 -7.16
C ASP A 160 15.86 12.37 -6.88
N ALA A 161 15.40 12.13 -5.66
CA ALA A 161 14.58 10.97 -5.35
C ALA A 161 13.23 11.00 -6.09
N LEU A 162 12.56 12.16 -6.12
CA LEU A 162 11.26 12.31 -6.80
C LEU A 162 11.36 12.11 -8.33
N LYS A 163 12.47 12.48 -8.96
CA LYS A 163 12.72 12.21 -10.38
C LYS A 163 12.79 10.71 -10.71
N THR A 164 13.07 9.86 -9.73
CA THR A 164 13.13 8.41 -9.90
C THR A 164 11.77 7.71 -9.70
N LEU A 165 10.70 8.49 -9.52
CA LEU A 165 9.36 7.94 -9.27
C LEU A 165 8.98 6.97 -10.38
N ALA A 166 8.58 5.78 -9.99
CA ALA A 166 8.19 4.69 -10.89
C ALA A 166 6.89 4.04 -10.43
N VAL A 167 6.18 3.45 -11.39
CA VAL A 167 4.91 2.75 -11.16
C VAL A 167 5.08 1.29 -11.55
N ARG A 168 4.75 0.37 -10.64
CA ARG A 168 4.65 -1.06 -10.98
C ARG A 168 3.23 -1.41 -11.43
N PRO A 169 3.07 -2.38 -12.36
CA PRO A 169 1.76 -2.73 -12.92
C PRO A 169 0.73 -3.10 -11.86
N GLN A 170 1.16 -3.86 -10.85
CA GLN A 170 0.30 -4.28 -9.75
C GLN A 170 1.10 -4.48 -8.45
N VAL A 171 0.41 -4.40 -7.32
CA VAL A 171 0.96 -4.80 -6.02
C VAL A 171 0.90 -6.32 -5.93
N PRO A 172 2.00 -7.02 -5.59
CA PRO A 172 1.99 -8.46 -5.35
C PRO A 172 0.96 -8.84 -4.28
N GLU A 173 0.23 -9.93 -4.51
CA GLU A 173 -0.84 -10.37 -3.60
C GLU A 173 -0.32 -10.68 -2.19
N ALA A 174 0.88 -11.26 -2.11
CA ALA A 174 1.56 -11.50 -0.84
C ALA A 174 1.78 -10.22 -0.02
N GLU A 175 2.09 -9.10 -0.68
CA GLU A 175 2.23 -7.80 -0.01
C GLU A 175 0.88 -7.25 0.46
N ARG A 176 -0.18 -7.42 -0.34
CA ARG A 176 -1.55 -7.02 0.06
C ARG A 176 -2.00 -7.78 1.30
N LEU A 177 -1.73 -9.09 1.38
CA LEU A 177 -2.03 -9.89 2.54
C LEU A 177 -1.12 -9.56 3.74
N ALA A 178 0.11 -9.12 3.47
CA ALA A 178 1.09 -8.84 4.52
C ALA A 178 0.70 -7.68 5.44
N ILE A 179 -0.11 -6.72 5.00
CA ILE A 179 -0.53 -5.58 5.82
C ILE A 179 -1.69 -5.88 6.77
N LEU A 180 -2.39 -7.01 6.58
CA LEU A 180 -3.51 -7.38 7.42
C LEU A 180 -3.03 -7.76 8.84
N PRO A 181 -3.78 -7.47 9.91
CA PRO A 181 -3.44 -7.86 11.28
C PRO A 181 -3.67 -9.35 11.56
N TYR A 182 -4.02 -10.12 10.55
CA TYR A 182 -4.18 -11.57 10.55
C TYR A 182 -3.56 -12.17 9.29
N LYS A 183 -3.30 -13.48 9.31
CA LYS A 183 -2.81 -14.22 8.13
C LYS A 183 -3.99 -14.88 7.43
N VAL A 184 -3.96 -14.90 6.10
CA VAL A 184 -4.84 -15.72 5.25
C VAL A 184 -3.94 -16.70 4.53
N GLY A 185 -4.04 -17.97 4.88
CA GLY A 185 -3.15 -19.01 4.36
C GLY A 185 -3.63 -19.65 3.06
N GLU A 186 -4.92 -19.55 2.74
CA GLU A 186 -5.53 -20.15 1.56
C GLU A 186 -6.54 -19.19 0.93
N LEU A 187 -6.43 -18.96 -0.35
CA LEU A 187 -7.33 -18.08 -1.11
C LEU A 187 -8.35 -18.87 -1.98
N SER A 188 -8.14 -20.14 -2.19
CA SER A 188 -9.05 -21.05 -2.94
C SER A 188 -9.46 -20.53 -4.32
N GLY A 189 -8.55 -19.81 -4.98
CA GLY A 189 -8.77 -19.19 -6.28
C GLY A 189 -9.39 -17.78 -6.23
N PHE A 190 -9.69 -17.25 -5.04
CA PHE A 190 -9.99 -15.84 -4.87
C PHE A 190 -8.69 -15.02 -4.99
N HIS A 191 -8.82 -13.76 -5.37
CA HIS A 191 -7.73 -12.80 -5.35
C HIS A 191 -8.10 -11.57 -4.51
N VAL A 192 -7.09 -10.90 -3.96
CA VAL A 192 -7.28 -9.72 -3.11
C VAL A 192 -7.50 -8.48 -3.97
N VAL A 193 -8.63 -7.82 -3.78
CA VAL A 193 -8.96 -6.54 -4.44
C VAL A 193 -8.56 -5.36 -3.55
N ILE A 194 -8.93 -5.41 -2.27
CA ILE A 194 -8.65 -4.38 -1.27
C ILE A 194 -8.02 -5.03 -0.06
N SER A 195 -7.06 -4.37 0.54
CA SER A 195 -6.54 -4.68 1.87
C SER A 195 -6.06 -3.41 2.56
N SER A 196 -6.21 -3.34 3.89
CA SER A 196 -5.78 -2.19 4.69
C SER A 196 -5.32 -2.61 6.09
N HIS A 197 -4.52 -1.75 6.72
CA HIS A 197 -3.94 -2.00 8.05
C HIS A 197 -4.98 -2.11 9.18
N ASP A 198 -6.20 -1.59 8.98
CA ASP A 198 -7.31 -1.73 9.94
C ASP A 198 -7.93 -3.14 9.94
N GLY A 199 -7.45 -4.02 9.06
CA GLY A 199 -7.92 -5.39 8.92
C GLY A 199 -9.07 -5.57 7.94
N THR A 200 -9.40 -4.54 7.15
CA THR A 200 -10.34 -4.69 6.04
C THR A 200 -9.66 -5.41 4.87
N ALA A 201 -10.33 -6.44 4.34
CA ALA A 201 -9.94 -7.09 3.10
C ALA A 201 -11.17 -7.45 2.27
N VAL A 202 -11.06 -7.27 0.95
CA VAL A 202 -12.05 -7.68 -0.04
C VAL A 202 -11.39 -8.64 -1.00
N LEU A 203 -11.97 -9.82 -1.16
CA LEU A 203 -11.52 -10.84 -2.11
C LEU A 203 -12.65 -11.15 -3.08
N THR A 204 -12.32 -11.43 -4.34
CA THR A 204 -13.28 -11.86 -5.36
C THR A 204 -12.84 -13.12 -6.06
N LEU A 205 -13.81 -13.91 -6.54
CA LEU A 205 -13.58 -15.11 -7.37
C LEU A 205 -14.07 -14.81 -8.78
N GLY A 206 -13.16 -14.42 -9.67
CA GLY A 206 -13.47 -14.06 -11.05
C GLY A 206 -12.63 -12.86 -11.52
N PRO A 207 -12.80 -12.40 -12.74
CA PRO A 207 -11.91 -11.40 -13.36
C PRO A 207 -12.19 -9.94 -12.93
N LYS A 208 -13.31 -9.68 -12.23
CA LYS A 208 -13.73 -8.32 -11.88
C LYS A 208 -13.33 -7.96 -10.46
N ASP A 209 -12.88 -6.73 -10.28
CA ASP A 209 -12.57 -6.15 -8.96
C ASP A 209 -13.77 -5.41 -8.34
N ALA A 210 -14.98 -5.58 -8.92
CA ALA A 210 -16.21 -4.88 -8.50
C ALA A 210 -17.06 -5.74 -7.56
N THR A 211 -17.63 -5.11 -6.54
CA THR A 211 -18.50 -5.75 -5.54
C THR A 211 -19.86 -5.02 -5.37
N GLU A 212 -20.18 -4.04 -6.23
CA GLU A 212 -21.42 -3.25 -6.11
C GLU A 212 -22.68 -4.08 -6.41
N LYS A 213 -22.52 -5.17 -7.15
CA LYS A 213 -23.55 -6.18 -7.41
C LYS A 213 -22.93 -7.56 -7.48
N VAL A 214 -23.67 -8.59 -7.12
CA VAL A 214 -23.17 -9.96 -7.07
C VAL A 214 -23.12 -10.57 -8.49
N GLU A 215 -22.14 -10.14 -9.29
CA GLU A 215 -21.84 -10.78 -10.58
C GLU A 215 -20.95 -12.01 -10.40
N GLN A 216 -20.09 -11.99 -9.42
CA GLN A 216 -19.17 -13.06 -9.01
C GLN A 216 -19.10 -13.15 -7.48
N PRO A 217 -18.68 -14.29 -6.93
CA PRO A 217 -18.53 -14.43 -5.48
C PRO A 217 -17.49 -13.47 -4.92
N PHE A 218 -17.77 -12.92 -3.73
CA PHE A 218 -16.79 -12.13 -3.00
C PHE A 218 -16.82 -12.40 -1.49
N VAL A 219 -15.73 -12.05 -0.83
CA VAL A 219 -15.54 -12.11 0.62
C VAL A 219 -15.15 -10.73 1.11
N LEU A 220 -15.82 -10.27 2.16
CA LEU A 220 -15.47 -9.06 2.91
C LEU A 220 -15.02 -9.47 4.30
N MET A 221 -13.82 -9.10 4.68
CA MET A 221 -13.29 -9.29 6.03
C MET A 221 -13.11 -7.94 6.70
N SER A 222 -13.37 -7.86 8.00
CA SER A 222 -13.14 -6.67 8.80
C SER A 222 -12.88 -7.03 10.26
N VAL A 223 -11.95 -6.29 10.89
CA VAL A 223 -11.70 -6.40 12.32
C VAL A 223 -12.59 -5.41 13.05
N VAL A 224 -13.34 -5.91 14.02
CA VAL A 224 -14.17 -5.10 14.91
C VAL A 224 -13.56 -5.15 16.30
N THR A 225 -13.17 -3.98 16.82
CA THR A 225 -12.62 -3.86 18.18
C THR A 225 -13.72 -3.99 19.22
N GLY A 226 -13.43 -4.62 20.34
CA GLY A 226 -14.36 -4.82 21.42
C GLY A 226 -14.10 -6.16 22.14
N GLU A 227 -14.61 -6.26 23.36
CA GLU A 227 -14.52 -7.50 24.12
C GLU A 227 -15.34 -8.64 23.49
N ALA A 228 -14.92 -9.87 23.70
CA ALA A 228 -15.67 -11.02 23.24
C ALA A 228 -17.04 -11.07 23.94
N PRO A 229 -18.15 -11.18 23.18
CA PRO A 229 -19.48 -11.29 23.79
C PRO A 229 -19.62 -12.58 24.60
N LYS A 230 -20.45 -12.52 25.64
CA LYS A 230 -20.78 -13.71 26.44
C LYS A 230 -21.40 -14.79 25.54
N PRO A 231 -21.22 -16.06 25.88
CA PRO A 231 -21.72 -17.17 25.03
C PRO A 231 -23.21 -17.09 24.68
N ASP A 232 -24.03 -16.64 25.60
CA ASP A 232 -25.49 -16.48 25.44
C ASP A 232 -25.88 -15.27 24.58
N GLU A 233 -25.00 -14.29 24.40
CA GLU A 233 -25.25 -13.10 23.58
C GLU A 233 -24.77 -13.26 22.13
N ARG A 234 -23.95 -14.27 21.82
CA ARG A 234 -23.26 -14.41 20.53
C ARG A 234 -24.20 -14.56 19.35
N ASP A 235 -25.26 -15.34 19.47
CA ASP A 235 -26.28 -15.50 18.41
C ASP A 235 -26.99 -14.16 18.13
N LYS A 236 -27.39 -13.44 19.17
CA LYS A 236 -28.02 -12.12 19.03
C LYS A 236 -27.11 -11.12 18.30
N ILE A 237 -25.85 -11.04 18.72
CA ILE A 237 -24.85 -10.16 18.11
C ILE A 237 -24.57 -10.56 16.66
N ALA A 238 -24.46 -11.85 16.39
CA ALA A 238 -24.25 -12.36 15.03
C ALA A 238 -25.41 -12.01 14.10
N ARG A 239 -26.66 -12.16 14.56
CA ARG A 239 -27.87 -11.77 13.80
C ARG A 239 -27.93 -10.26 13.57
N GLN A 240 -27.61 -9.46 14.56
CA GLN A 240 -27.56 -8.00 14.44
C GLN A 240 -26.48 -7.57 13.41
N ALA A 241 -25.28 -8.15 13.49
CA ALA A 241 -24.21 -7.88 12.55
C ALA A 241 -24.52 -8.34 11.11
N PHE A 242 -25.27 -9.46 10.97
CA PHE A 242 -25.72 -9.94 9.66
C PHE A 242 -26.84 -9.06 9.08
N GLY A 243 -27.76 -8.57 9.90
CA GLY A 243 -28.84 -7.70 9.47
C GLY A 243 -28.37 -6.35 8.89
N SER A 244 -27.14 -5.94 9.24
CA SER A 244 -26.48 -4.75 8.67
C SER A 244 -25.51 -5.07 7.53
N ALA A 245 -25.55 -6.29 6.99
CA ALA A 245 -24.67 -6.67 5.89
C ALA A 245 -24.96 -5.82 4.63
N PRO A 246 -23.92 -5.26 3.99
CA PRO A 246 -24.13 -4.42 2.83
C PRO A 246 -24.52 -5.24 1.59
N GLY A 247 -25.27 -4.60 0.69
CA GLY A 247 -25.53 -5.15 -0.65
C GLY A 247 -26.59 -6.25 -0.73
N ILE A 248 -27.28 -6.61 0.38
CA ILE A 248 -28.33 -7.63 0.38
C ILE A 248 -29.64 -7.11 0.98
N LYS A 249 -30.75 -7.68 0.52
CA LYS A 249 -32.12 -7.43 1.02
C LYS A 249 -32.92 -8.72 1.07
N ASP A 250 -34.14 -8.68 1.60
CA ASP A 250 -35.06 -9.82 1.73
C ASP A 250 -34.41 -11.03 2.41
N ILE A 251 -33.68 -10.77 3.50
CA ILE A 251 -32.83 -11.75 4.20
C ILE A 251 -33.70 -12.79 4.92
N LYS A 252 -33.48 -14.06 4.60
CA LYS A 252 -34.05 -15.22 5.27
C LYS A 252 -32.95 -16.11 5.83
N ILE A 253 -32.69 -16.00 7.13
CA ILE A 253 -31.71 -16.86 7.80
C ILE A 253 -32.16 -18.32 7.73
N THR A 254 -31.32 -19.16 7.17
CA THR A 254 -31.53 -20.60 7.01
C THR A 254 -30.76 -21.42 8.05
N ARG A 255 -29.64 -20.86 8.55
CA ARG A 255 -28.82 -21.47 9.60
C ARG A 255 -28.20 -20.40 10.50
N SER A 256 -28.16 -20.64 11.79
CA SER A 256 -27.47 -19.83 12.79
C SER A 256 -26.96 -20.75 13.87
N GLU A 257 -25.64 -20.93 13.98
CA GLU A 257 -25.06 -21.91 14.91
C GLU A 257 -23.67 -21.49 15.40
N PRO A 258 -23.31 -21.84 16.64
CA PRO A 258 -21.94 -21.66 17.12
C PRO A 258 -20.99 -22.64 16.40
N LEU A 259 -19.75 -22.20 16.20
CA LEU A 259 -18.68 -23.05 15.68
C LEU A 259 -17.33 -22.64 16.26
N ARG A 260 -16.28 -23.36 15.88
CA ARG A 260 -14.89 -22.98 16.14
C ARG A 260 -14.19 -22.67 14.83
N ILE A 261 -13.39 -21.59 14.81
CA ILE A 261 -12.51 -21.21 13.69
C ILE A 261 -11.08 -21.26 14.24
N GLY A 262 -10.34 -22.31 13.87
CA GLY A 262 -9.11 -22.65 14.54
C GLY A 262 -9.37 -22.94 16.03
N GLN A 263 -8.64 -22.28 16.91
CA GLN A 263 -8.81 -22.45 18.37
C GLN A 263 -9.84 -21.46 18.97
N SER A 264 -10.32 -20.49 18.18
CA SER A 264 -11.23 -19.45 18.67
C SER A 264 -12.69 -19.88 18.56
N GLN A 265 -13.52 -19.41 19.50
CA GLN A 265 -14.96 -19.52 19.40
C GLN A 265 -15.47 -18.64 18.26
N GLY A 266 -16.52 -19.05 17.60
CA GLY A 266 -17.14 -18.30 16.52
C GLY A 266 -18.63 -18.54 16.41
N HIS A 267 -19.26 -17.87 15.45
CA HIS A 267 -20.67 -18.04 15.11
C HIS A 267 -20.84 -17.97 13.60
N GLU A 268 -21.64 -18.87 13.04
CA GLU A 268 -21.98 -18.87 11.61
C GLU A 268 -23.44 -18.50 11.42
N ILE A 269 -23.71 -17.65 10.44
CA ILE A 269 -25.05 -17.42 9.90
C ILE A 269 -25.02 -17.67 8.41
N ILE A 270 -25.96 -18.46 7.89
CA ILE A 270 -26.23 -18.60 6.45
C ILE A 270 -27.65 -18.09 6.20
N ALA A 271 -27.81 -17.35 5.14
CA ALA A 271 -29.10 -16.83 4.72
C ALA A 271 -29.26 -16.84 3.20
N ASP A 272 -30.48 -17.10 2.77
CA ASP A 272 -30.94 -16.74 1.43
C ASP A 272 -31.33 -15.25 1.45
N ALA A 273 -31.02 -14.56 0.36
CA ALA A 273 -31.29 -13.14 0.21
C ALA A 273 -31.40 -12.77 -1.26
N LYS A 274 -31.61 -11.47 -1.53
CA LYS A 274 -31.48 -10.88 -2.86
C LYS A 274 -30.35 -9.86 -2.87
N ASP A 275 -29.61 -9.80 -3.95
CA ASP A 275 -28.72 -8.68 -4.23
C ASP A 275 -29.53 -7.38 -4.28
N ALA A 276 -29.11 -6.38 -3.52
CA ALA A 276 -29.88 -5.15 -3.36
C ALA A 276 -29.97 -4.34 -4.66
N THR A 277 -28.95 -4.45 -5.53
CA THR A 277 -28.83 -3.71 -6.79
C THR A 277 -29.49 -4.47 -7.95
N SER A 278 -29.09 -5.72 -8.16
CA SER A 278 -29.53 -6.52 -9.32
C SER A 278 -30.80 -7.36 -9.09
N ASN A 279 -31.24 -7.48 -7.83
CA ASN A 279 -32.37 -8.30 -7.40
C ASN A 279 -32.21 -9.82 -7.68
N VAL A 280 -30.98 -10.27 -7.96
CA VAL A 280 -30.64 -11.68 -8.17
C VAL A 280 -30.69 -12.43 -6.86
N ASP A 281 -31.17 -13.68 -6.88
CA ASP A 281 -31.15 -14.56 -5.70
C ASP A 281 -29.71 -14.93 -5.33
N VAL A 282 -29.36 -14.71 -4.08
CA VAL A 282 -28.04 -14.97 -3.52
C VAL A 282 -28.13 -15.78 -2.24
N THR A 283 -27.05 -16.47 -1.91
CA THR A 283 -26.84 -17.01 -0.57
C THR A 283 -25.63 -16.33 0.03
N ALA A 284 -25.77 -15.88 1.26
CA ALA A 284 -24.71 -15.21 2.01
C ALA A 284 -24.38 -16.00 3.29
N VAL A 285 -23.13 -15.90 3.70
CA VAL A 285 -22.64 -16.44 4.97
C VAL A 285 -21.88 -15.38 5.72
N GLN A 286 -22.05 -15.34 7.03
CA GLN A 286 -21.22 -14.58 7.94
C GLN A 286 -20.60 -15.50 8.96
N TRP A 287 -19.30 -15.34 9.17
CA TRP A 287 -18.59 -15.91 10.30
C TRP A 287 -18.07 -14.79 11.20
N LEU A 288 -18.33 -14.92 12.47
CA LEU A 288 -17.67 -14.14 13.51
C LEU A 288 -16.65 -15.04 14.21
N ARG A 289 -15.40 -14.61 14.28
CA ARG A 289 -14.35 -15.26 15.06
C ARG A 289 -14.02 -14.37 16.23
N PHE A 290 -14.36 -14.80 17.44
CA PHE A 290 -14.20 -14.00 18.66
C PHE A 290 -12.78 -14.12 19.20
N GLY A 291 -12.11 -12.98 19.35
CA GLY A 291 -10.84 -12.85 20.08
C GLY A 291 -11.06 -12.12 21.40
N THR A 292 -9.99 -11.83 22.14
CA THR A 292 -10.07 -11.18 23.47
C THR A 292 -10.53 -9.74 23.39
N ASN A 293 -9.90 -8.92 22.55
CA ASN A 293 -10.14 -7.47 22.43
C ASN A 293 -10.63 -7.06 21.05
N ALA A 294 -10.79 -8.02 20.16
CA ALA A 294 -11.31 -7.79 18.82
C ALA A 294 -11.89 -9.10 18.27
N HIS A 295 -12.79 -9.00 17.33
CA HIS A 295 -13.27 -10.13 16.57
C HIS A 295 -13.16 -9.87 15.07
N LEU A 296 -12.95 -10.94 14.32
CA LEU A 296 -12.92 -10.89 12.87
C LEU A 296 -14.31 -11.24 12.35
N LYS A 297 -14.88 -10.34 11.56
CA LYS A 297 -16.10 -10.58 10.78
C LYS A 297 -15.68 -10.95 9.37
N ILE A 298 -16.16 -12.09 8.90
CA ILE A 298 -16.01 -12.56 7.52
C ILE A 298 -17.42 -12.66 6.95
N PHE A 299 -17.73 -11.87 5.94
CA PHE A 299 -18.96 -11.93 5.19
C PHE A 299 -18.66 -12.37 3.77
N ALA A 300 -19.39 -13.37 3.28
CA ALA A 300 -19.20 -13.84 1.91
C ALA A 300 -20.56 -14.08 1.24
N ILE A 301 -20.58 -13.89 -0.08
CA ILE A 301 -21.80 -13.97 -0.87
C ILE A 301 -21.51 -14.58 -2.24
N ALA A 302 -22.45 -15.35 -2.75
CA ALA A 302 -22.47 -15.85 -4.11
C ALA A 302 -23.91 -15.91 -4.65
N LYS A 303 -24.06 -15.99 -5.97
CA LYS A 303 -25.36 -16.34 -6.55
C LYS A 303 -25.83 -17.68 -5.99
N LYS A 304 -27.12 -17.79 -5.75
CA LYS A 304 -27.69 -19.02 -5.19
C LYS A 304 -27.42 -20.24 -6.08
N SER A 305 -27.36 -20.07 -7.39
CA SER A 305 -27.01 -21.12 -8.35
C SER A 305 -25.60 -21.69 -8.16
N ASP A 306 -24.66 -20.84 -7.71
CA ASP A 306 -23.23 -21.15 -7.64
C ASP A 306 -22.82 -21.59 -6.23
N TRP A 307 -23.73 -21.48 -5.26
CA TRP A 307 -23.45 -21.66 -3.83
C TRP A 307 -22.75 -22.97 -3.50
N ASN A 308 -23.23 -24.09 -4.03
CA ASN A 308 -22.69 -25.41 -3.73
C ASN A 308 -21.23 -25.57 -4.19
N ALA A 309 -20.84 -24.92 -5.27
CA ALA A 309 -19.47 -24.93 -5.78
C ALA A 309 -18.56 -23.95 -5.05
N VAL A 310 -19.12 -22.83 -4.56
CA VAL A 310 -18.37 -21.74 -3.94
C VAL A 310 -18.19 -21.94 -2.43
N TYR A 311 -19.20 -22.44 -1.71
CA TYR A 311 -19.18 -22.56 -0.26
C TYR A 311 -17.98 -23.34 0.30
N PRO A 312 -17.54 -24.48 -0.29
CA PRO A 312 -16.33 -25.15 0.16
C PRO A 312 -15.06 -24.27 0.08
N LYS A 313 -14.95 -23.44 -0.96
CA LYS A 313 -13.84 -22.50 -1.13
C LYS A 313 -13.87 -21.40 -0.06
N LEU A 314 -15.05 -20.86 0.24
CA LEU A 314 -15.24 -19.87 1.31
C LEU A 314 -14.84 -20.45 2.67
N ARG A 315 -15.20 -21.71 2.95
CA ARG A 315 -14.78 -22.39 4.17
C ARG A 315 -13.26 -22.57 4.24
N ALA A 316 -12.62 -22.94 3.14
CA ALA A 316 -11.16 -23.07 3.10
C ALA A 316 -10.46 -21.75 3.43
N ILE A 317 -10.94 -20.61 2.89
CA ILE A 317 -10.45 -19.28 3.27
C ILE A 317 -10.64 -19.07 4.78
N ARG A 318 -11.86 -19.21 5.32
CA ARG A 318 -12.17 -19.04 6.74
C ARG A 318 -11.25 -19.88 7.65
N ASP A 319 -11.05 -21.14 7.30
CA ASP A 319 -10.31 -22.10 8.12
C ASP A 319 -8.79 -21.86 8.07
N SER A 320 -8.30 -21.12 7.04
CA SER A 320 -6.90 -20.75 6.87
C SER A 320 -6.50 -19.49 7.66
N ILE A 321 -7.46 -18.80 8.28
CA ILE A 321 -7.18 -17.53 8.96
C ILE A 321 -6.56 -17.76 10.32
N GLU A 322 -5.39 -17.17 10.54
CA GLU A 322 -4.65 -17.21 11.78
C GLU A 322 -4.41 -15.81 12.35
N PRO A 323 -4.34 -15.63 13.68
CA PRO A 323 -3.85 -14.38 14.26
C PRO A 323 -2.41 -14.13 13.81
N ARG A 324 -2.03 -12.87 13.66
CA ARG A 324 -0.60 -12.52 13.68
C ARG A 324 -0.15 -12.41 15.13
N SER A 325 0.91 -13.11 15.45
CA SER A 325 1.64 -12.99 16.71
C SER A 325 2.46 -11.71 16.70
#